data_1b98268be3df89833544806acc1dbfb6
#
_entry.id   1b98268be3df89833544806acc1dbfb6
#
_cell.length_a   1.000
_cell.length_b   1.000
_cell.length_c   1.000
_cell.angle_alpha   90.00
_cell.angle_beta   90.00
_cell.angle_gamma   90.00
#
_symmetry.space_group_name_H-M   'P 1'
#
loop_
_entity.id
_entity.type
_entity.pdbx_description
1 polymer ?
#
loop_
_entity_poly.entity_id
_entity_poly.type
_entity_poly.pdbx_seq_one_letter_code
_entity_poly.pdbx_strand_id
1 'polypeptide(L)'
;GHELAGIVESIPENNKNGIKVGDRVVVDPYLYCGHCYPCRIGRTNCCTDLKVLGVHVDGGMAEYYCHPADMLIKIPEGMSWEQAAMAEPLTISLHGIHRGGLQAGEYCAIIGAGPIGLVAGMVAQAYGAHAILLDLVQERLDFAKSLGIEYVINSGKEDPVERIKEITGGEMAHQVMECSGANPAIRQTFDLVSNAGRITL
;
A
#
# COMPACT_ATOMS: atom_id res chain seq x y z
N GLY A 1 0.54 -2.63 -16.97
CA GLY A 1 1.13 -2.99 -15.68
C GLY A 1 2.04 -1.90 -15.15
N HIS A 2 2.09 -1.73 -13.84
CA HIS A 2 2.87 -0.69 -13.15
C HIS A 2 3.65 -1.21 -11.92
N GLU A 3 3.50 -2.45 -11.55
CA GLU A 3 4.28 -3.13 -10.52
C GLU A 3 5.51 -3.76 -11.17
N LEU A 4 6.56 -2.96 -11.43
CA LEU A 4 7.63 -3.29 -12.35
C LEU A 4 8.99 -3.37 -11.65
N ALA A 5 9.72 -4.44 -11.95
CA ALA A 5 11.14 -4.59 -11.65
C ALA A 5 11.89 -5.09 -12.88
N GLY A 6 13.13 -4.69 -13.04
CA GLY A 6 13.91 -5.07 -14.21
C GLY A 6 15.39 -4.76 -14.10
N ILE A 7 16.10 -5.00 -15.18
CA ILE A 7 17.52 -4.70 -15.35
C ILE A 7 17.66 -3.53 -16.30
N VAL A 8 18.53 -2.58 -15.97
CA VAL A 8 18.82 -1.44 -16.83
C VAL A 8 19.67 -1.91 -18.01
N GLU A 9 19.09 -1.86 -19.21
CA GLU A 9 19.77 -2.25 -20.45
C GLU A 9 20.54 -1.09 -21.07
N SER A 10 19.97 0.13 -20.96
CA SER A 10 20.57 1.35 -21.48
C SER A 10 20.18 2.54 -20.61
N ILE A 11 21.09 3.49 -20.40
CA ILE A 11 20.84 4.68 -19.60
C ILE A 11 21.77 5.82 -20.06
N PRO A 12 21.34 7.09 -20.07
CA PRO A 12 22.20 8.23 -20.35
C PRO A 12 23.35 8.36 -19.31
N GLU A 13 24.54 8.68 -19.77
CA GLU A 13 25.74 8.84 -18.92
C GLU A 13 25.56 9.93 -17.85
N ASN A 14 24.77 10.96 -18.14
CA ASN A 14 24.52 12.10 -17.27
C ASN A 14 23.31 11.93 -16.33
N ASN A 15 22.83 10.70 -16.12
CA ASN A 15 21.75 10.48 -15.13
C ASN A 15 22.21 10.89 -13.72
N LYS A 16 21.28 11.48 -12.93
CA LYS A 16 21.60 12.11 -11.64
C LYS A 16 21.52 11.16 -10.44
N ASN A 17 20.88 10.01 -10.60
CA ASN A 17 20.62 9.06 -9.52
C ASN A 17 21.68 7.94 -9.43
N GLY A 18 22.71 7.98 -10.27
CA GLY A 18 23.84 7.03 -10.23
C GLY A 18 23.49 5.62 -10.72
N ILE A 19 22.37 5.44 -11.38
CA ILE A 19 21.96 4.18 -12.00
C ILE A 19 22.88 3.86 -13.19
N LYS A 20 23.22 2.59 -13.36
CA LYS A 20 24.12 2.10 -14.41
C LYS A 20 23.48 0.94 -15.17
N VAL A 21 23.97 0.69 -16.37
CA VAL A 21 23.65 -0.54 -17.12
C VAL A 21 23.98 -1.76 -16.25
N GLY A 22 23.09 -2.73 -16.24
CA GLY A 22 23.17 -3.92 -15.41
C GLY A 22 22.59 -3.77 -14.00
N ASP A 23 22.27 -2.56 -13.54
CA ASP A 23 21.61 -2.37 -12.24
C ASP A 23 20.22 -2.97 -12.24
N ARG A 24 19.87 -3.60 -11.12
CA ARG A 24 18.52 -4.08 -10.83
C ARG A 24 17.70 -2.95 -10.19
N VAL A 25 16.54 -2.67 -10.75
CA VAL A 25 15.72 -1.52 -10.36
C VAL A 25 14.24 -1.86 -10.24
N VAL A 26 13.53 -1.09 -9.45
CA VAL A 26 12.07 -0.91 -9.56
C VAL A 26 11.78 0.41 -10.25
N VAL A 27 10.60 0.50 -10.82
CA VAL A 27 10.14 1.66 -11.58
C VAL A 27 9.12 2.41 -10.74
N ASP A 28 9.32 3.72 -10.51
CA ASP A 28 8.26 4.59 -10.01
C ASP A 28 7.26 4.85 -11.16
N PRO A 29 6.03 4.33 -11.10
CA PRO A 29 5.09 4.39 -12.21
C PRO A 29 4.31 5.71 -12.31
N TYR A 30 4.58 6.69 -11.46
CA TYR A 30 3.80 7.91 -11.29
C TYR A 30 4.40 9.11 -12.02
N LEU A 31 4.11 9.24 -13.32
CA LEU A 31 4.60 10.36 -14.14
C LEU A 31 3.91 11.66 -13.73
N TYR A 32 4.66 12.60 -13.18
CA TYR A 32 4.16 13.90 -12.72
C TYR A 32 4.76 15.06 -13.52
N CYS A 33 4.05 16.19 -13.58
CA CYS A 33 4.43 17.34 -14.42
C CYS A 33 5.60 18.18 -13.85
N GLY A 34 5.90 18.10 -12.56
CA GLY A 34 6.99 18.83 -11.90
C GLY A 34 6.72 20.33 -11.61
N HIS A 35 5.67 20.95 -12.16
CA HIS A 35 5.47 22.40 -12.08
C HIS A 35 4.14 22.86 -11.44
N CYS A 36 3.14 21.98 -11.32
CA CYS A 36 1.88 22.33 -10.65
C CYS A 36 2.09 22.54 -9.13
N TYR A 37 1.10 23.11 -8.45
CA TYR A 37 1.21 23.40 -7.02
C TYR A 37 1.58 22.18 -6.19
N PRO A 38 0.91 21.01 -6.28
CA PRO A 38 1.32 19.81 -5.54
C PRO A 38 2.77 19.39 -5.81
N CYS A 39 3.22 19.42 -7.06
CA CYS A 39 4.60 19.05 -7.41
C CYS A 39 5.61 20.01 -6.76
N ARG A 40 5.33 21.33 -6.78
CA ARG A 40 6.23 22.33 -6.17
C ARG A 40 6.38 22.20 -4.66
N ILE A 41 5.40 21.61 -3.97
CA ILE A 41 5.45 21.34 -2.52
C ILE A 41 5.86 19.90 -2.19
N GLY A 42 6.39 19.15 -3.19
CA GLY A 42 6.87 17.78 -3.01
C GLY A 42 5.78 16.69 -2.91
N ARG A 43 4.53 17.02 -3.26
CA ARG A 43 3.41 16.06 -3.29
C ARG A 43 3.10 15.63 -4.72
N THR A 44 4.07 14.99 -5.37
CA THR A 44 3.99 14.57 -6.77
C THR A 44 2.85 13.59 -7.05
N ASN A 45 2.50 12.76 -6.09
CA ASN A 45 1.33 11.86 -6.13
C ASN A 45 -0.03 12.59 -6.24
N CYS A 46 -0.08 13.89 -5.92
CA CYS A 46 -1.24 14.75 -6.08
C CYS A 46 -1.15 15.65 -7.32
N CYS A 47 -0.28 15.33 -8.28
CA CYS A 47 -0.10 16.11 -9.50
C CYS A 47 -1.41 16.26 -10.27
N THR A 48 -1.70 17.47 -10.75
CA THR A 48 -2.93 17.75 -11.52
C THR A 48 -2.94 17.11 -12.92
N ASP A 49 -1.78 16.72 -13.42
CA ASP A 49 -1.58 16.00 -14.69
C ASP A 49 -0.87 14.65 -14.44
N LEU A 50 -1.24 13.97 -13.37
CA LEU A 50 -0.66 12.66 -13.02
C LEU A 50 -1.04 11.62 -14.04
N LYS A 51 -0.04 10.90 -14.56
CA LYS A 51 -0.23 9.73 -15.42
C LYS A 51 0.43 8.52 -14.79
N VAL A 52 -0.36 7.47 -14.62
CA VAL A 52 0.10 6.20 -14.04
C VAL A 52 0.26 5.19 -15.17
N LEU A 53 1.40 4.51 -15.19
CA LEU A 53 1.68 3.45 -16.16
C LEU A 53 0.61 2.35 -16.10
N GLY A 54 0.15 1.88 -17.25
CA GLY A 54 -0.86 0.83 -17.33
C GLY A 54 -2.27 1.23 -16.87
N VAL A 55 -2.49 2.52 -16.54
CA VAL A 55 -3.79 3.11 -16.17
C VAL A 55 -4.15 4.28 -17.09
N HIS A 56 -3.30 5.29 -17.16
CA HIS A 56 -3.51 6.49 -17.98
C HIS A 56 -2.68 6.48 -19.27
N VAL A 57 -1.56 5.76 -19.27
CA VAL A 57 -0.64 5.55 -20.40
C VAL A 57 -0.23 4.08 -20.45
N ASP A 58 0.40 3.65 -21.53
CA ASP A 58 0.89 2.28 -21.66
C ASP A 58 1.83 1.91 -20.50
N GLY A 59 1.67 0.68 -20.00
CA GLY A 59 2.46 0.14 -18.89
C GLY A 59 3.66 -0.66 -19.37
N GLY A 60 4.49 -1.08 -18.42
CA GLY A 60 5.73 -1.80 -18.67
C GLY A 60 5.62 -3.33 -18.69
N MET A 61 4.44 -3.90 -18.97
CA MET A 61 4.28 -5.35 -19.13
C MET A 61 4.80 -5.80 -20.52
N ALA A 62 6.10 -5.65 -20.73
CA ALA A 62 6.82 -5.89 -21.97
C ALA A 62 8.24 -6.37 -21.70
N GLU A 63 8.92 -6.94 -22.69
CA GLU A 63 10.33 -7.36 -22.56
C GLU A 63 11.27 -6.17 -22.32
N TYR A 64 10.99 -5.04 -22.97
CA TYR A 64 11.75 -3.79 -22.82
C TYR A 64 10.77 -2.63 -22.65
N TYR A 65 11.15 -1.71 -21.76
CA TYR A 65 10.35 -0.52 -21.46
C TYR A 65 11.25 0.71 -21.28
N CYS A 66 10.90 1.82 -21.90
CA CYS A 66 11.61 3.09 -21.73
C CYS A 66 10.95 3.94 -20.66
N HIS A 67 11.75 4.41 -19.68
CA HIS A 67 11.26 5.20 -18.56
C HIS A 67 12.26 6.30 -18.17
N PRO A 68 11.82 7.44 -17.59
CA PRO A 68 12.75 8.45 -17.07
C PRO A 68 13.73 7.87 -16.06
N ALA A 69 15.02 8.15 -16.24
CA ALA A 69 16.07 7.56 -15.41
C ALA A 69 15.97 7.97 -13.92
N ASP A 70 15.48 9.16 -13.63
CA ASP A 70 15.28 9.69 -12.28
C ASP A 70 14.10 9.06 -11.53
N MET A 71 13.28 8.27 -12.22
CA MET A 71 12.19 7.46 -11.67
C MET A 71 12.56 5.97 -11.49
N LEU A 72 13.85 5.64 -11.59
CA LEU A 72 14.36 4.30 -11.31
C LEU A 72 14.98 4.26 -9.92
N ILE A 73 14.65 3.22 -9.16
CA ILE A 73 15.15 3.02 -7.80
C ILE A 73 15.88 1.69 -7.75
N LYS A 74 17.17 1.74 -7.38
CA LYS A 74 18.00 0.54 -7.26
C LYS A 74 17.50 -0.33 -6.11
N ILE A 75 17.31 -1.63 -6.39
CA ILE A 75 16.90 -2.59 -5.38
C ILE A 75 18.12 -3.11 -4.59
N PRO A 76 17.95 -3.47 -3.31
CA PRO A 76 18.98 -4.07 -2.51
C PRO A 76 19.50 -5.39 -3.10
N GLU A 77 20.77 -5.70 -2.81
CA GLU A 77 21.33 -6.99 -3.14
C GLU A 77 20.58 -8.11 -2.40
N GLY A 78 20.35 -9.25 -3.08
CA GLY A 78 19.64 -10.39 -2.52
C GLY A 78 18.09 -10.30 -2.57
N MET A 79 17.51 -9.15 -2.91
CA MET A 79 16.05 -9.05 -3.09
C MET A 79 15.59 -9.83 -4.34
N SER A 80 14.53 -10.65 -4.22
CA SER A 80 13.97 -11.36 -5.37
C SER A 80 13.23 -10.42 -6.32
N TRP A 81 12.91 -10.87 -7.53
CA TRP A 81 12.14 -10.06 -8.49
C TRP A 81 10.70 -9.85 -8.03
N GLU A 82 10.11 -10.87 -7.41
CA GLU A 82 8.76 -10.80 -6.85
C GLU A 82 8.70 -9.80 -5.69
N GLN A 83 9.69 -9.81 -4.80
CA GLN A 83 9.80 -8.83 -3.73
C GLN A 83 9.98 -7.42 -4.28
N ALA A 84 10.81 -7.26 -5.30
CA ALA A 84 11.02 -5.97 -5.95
C ALA A 84 9.74 -5.43 -6.61
N ALA A 85 9.00 -6.28 -7.33
CA ALA A 85 7.73 -5.89 -7.95
C ALA A 85 6.67 -5.50 -6.91
N MET A 86 6.71 -6.10 -5.71
CA MET A 86 5.83 -5.74 -4.59
C MET A 86 6.13 -4.36 -3.97
N ALA A 87 7.21 -3.67 -4.38
CA ALA A 87 7.53 -2.35 -3.85
C ALA A 87 6.42 -1.33 -4.13
N GLU A 88 5.77 -1.38 -5.29
CA GLU A 88 4.67 -0.47 -5.63
C GLU A 88 3.47 -0.67 -4.70
N PRO A 89 2.82 -1.85 -4.61
CA PRO A 89 1.68 -2.04 -3.71
C PRO A 89 2.04 -1.87 -2.23
N LEU A 90 3.29 -2.13 -1.84
CA LEU A 90 3.79 -1.81 -0.50
C LEU A 90 3.73 -0.30 -0.23
N THR A 91 4.11 0.54 -1.19
CA THR A 91 4.06 2.00 -1.02
C THR A 91 2.64 2.52 -0.85
N ILE A 92 1.64 1.92 -1.51
CA ILE A 92 0.23 2.25 -1.35
C ILE A 92 -0.22 1.99 0.10
N SER A 93 0.04 0.79 0.59
CA SER A 93 -0.32 0.38 1.96
C SER A 93 0.41 1.23 3.01
N LEU A 94 1.72 1.43 2.84
CA LEU A 94 2.55 2.26 3.71
C LEU A 94 2.05 3.71 3.74
N HIS A 95 1.70 4.26 2.57
CA HIS A 95 1.16 5.62 2.48
C HIS A 95 -0.15 5.77 3.26
N GLY A 96 -1.07 4.81 3.12
CA GLY A 96 -2.33 4.79 3.85
C GLY A 96 -2.12 4.75 5.37
N ILE A 97 -1.27 3.86 5.85
CA ILE A 97 -0.90 3.75 7.28
C ILE A 97 -0.26 5.05 7.78
N HIS A 98 0.71 5.57 7.05
CA HIS A 98 1.41 6.82 7.40
C HIS A 98 0.46 8.04 7.39
N ARG A 99 -0.43 8.16 6.42
CA ARG A 99 -1.42 9.25 6.34
C ARG A 99 -2.41 9.21 7.48
N GLY A 100 -2.79 8.04 7.94
CA GLY A 100 -3.60 7.85 9.14
C GLY A 100 -2.83 8.12 10.46
N GLY A 101 -1.49 8.23 10.40
CA GLY A 101 -0.67 8.54 11.56
C GLY A 101 -0.65 7.45 12.62
N LEU A 102 -0.72 6.19 12.21
CA LEU A 102 -0.70 5.02 13.10
C LEU A 102 0.52 5.03 14.02
N GLN A 103 0.30 4.78 15.31
CA GLN A 103 1.35 4.71 16.32
C GLN A 103 1.52 3.28 16.86
N ALA A 104 2.70 3.00 17.39
CA ALA A 104 2.95 1.73 18.08
C ALA A 104 1.96 1.53 19.26
N GLY A 105 1.44 0.31 19.39
CA GLY A 105 0.43 -0.05 20.39
C GLY A 105 -1.02 0.29 20.02
N GLU A 106 -1.25 1.05 18.95
CA GLU A 106 -2.62 1.32 18.46
C GLU A 106 -3.19 0.11 17.70
N TYR A 107 -4.52 0.04 17.63
CA TYR A 107 -5.25 -0.92 16.80
C TYR A 107 -5.58 -0.32 15.43
N CYS A 108 -5.27 -1.06 14.38
CA CYS A 108 -5.59 -0.71 12.99
C CYS A 108 -6.56 -1.75 12.42
N ALA A 109 -7.82 -1.36 12.19
CA ALA A 109 -8.77 -2.20 11.47
C ALA A 109 -8.63 -1.96 9.96
N ILE A 110 -8.47 -3.04 9.19
CA ILE A 110 -8.25 -3.00 7.74
C ILE A 110 -9.36 -3.81 7.07
N ILE A 111 -10.18 -3.15 6.28
CA ILE A 111 -11.31 -3.79 5.59
C ILE A 111 -10.89 -4.20 4.20
N GLY A 112 -10.90 -5.52 3.95
CA GLY A 112 -10.47 -6.15 2.71
C GLY A 112 -9.12 -6.85 2.85
N ALA A 113 -9.12 -8.19 2.75
CA ALA A 113 -7.94 -9.05 2.78
C ALA A 113 -7.40 -9.35 1.38
N GLY A 114 -7.50 -8.38 0.46
CA GLY A 114 -6.81 -8.38 -0.83
C GLY A 114 -5.32 -8.03 -0.66
N PRO A 115 -4.54 -7.96 -1.76
CA PRO A 115 -3.10 -7.66 -1.69
C PRO A 115 -2.77 -6.40 -0.89
N ILE A 116 -3.50 -5.30 -1.10
CA ILE A 116 -3.27 -4.03 -0.40
C ILE A 116 -3.57 -4.18 1.10
N GLY A 117 -4.70 -4.79 1.48
CA GLY A 117 -5.05 -4.96 2.90
C GLY A 117 -4.11 -5.91 3.64
N LEU A 118 -3.67 -7.00 3.00
CA LEU A 118 -2.66 -7.91 3.56
C LEU A 118 -1.35 -7.17 3.86
N VAL A 119 -0.85 -6.42 2.87
CA VAL A 119 0.38 -5.63 3.04
C VAL A 119 0.19 -4.53 4.08
N ALA A 120 -0.98 -3.87 4.13
CA ALA A 120 -1.29 -2.87 5.15
C ALA A 120 -1.26 -3.48 6.57
N GLY A 121 -1.78 -4.70 6.74
CA GLY A 121 -1.69 -5.43 8.01
C GLY A 121 -0.25 -5.70 8.43
N MET A 122 0.59 -6.16 7.51
CA MET A 122 2.02 -6.38 7.76
C MET A 122 2.75 -5.08 8.09
N VAL A 123 2.44 -3.97 7.39
CA VAL A 123 2.99 -2.64 7.66
C VAL A 123 2.56 -2.15 9.05
N ALA A 124 1.28 -2.29 9.41
CA ALA A 124 0.79 -1.91 10.73
C ALA A 124 1.55 -2.64 11.85
N GLN A 125 1.76 -3.96 11.71
CA GLN A 125 2.56 -4.73 12.66
C GLN A 125 4.04 -4.30 12.70
N ALA A 126 4.63 -3.96 11.54
CA ALA A 126 5.99 -3.42 11.47
C ALA A 126 6.14 -2.06 12.16
N TYR A 127 5.06 -1.27 12.25
CA TYR A 127 4.99 -0.05 13.06
C TYR A 127 4.82 -0.33 14.56
N GLY A 128 4.69 -1.60 14.96
CA GLY A 128 4.43 -1.99 16.35
C GLY A 128 2.97 -1.83 16.77
N ALA A 129 2.06 -1.67 15.81
CA ALA A 129 0.61 -1.60 16.01
C ALA A 129 -0.04 -3.00 15.88
N HIS A 130 -1.27 -3.12 16.35
CA HIS A 130 -2.06 -4.35 16.26
C HIS A 130 -2.96 -4.32 15.01
N ALA A 131 -2.73 -5.22 14.07
CA ALA A 131 -3.53 -5.33 12.86
C ALA A 131 -4.77 -6.20 13.09
N ILE A 132 -5.94 -5.69 12.72
CA ILE A 132 -7.22 -6.42 12.69
C ILE A 132 -7.70 -6.42 11.23
N LEU A 133 -7.65 -7.56 10.56
CA LEU A 133 -8.00 -7.66 9.13
C LEU A 133 -9.41 -8.25 8.96
N LEU A 134 -10.25 -7.57 8.18
CA LEU A 134 -11.64 -7.93 7.94
C LEU A 134 -11.86 -8.33 6.47
N ASP A 135 -12.56 -9.42 6.22
CA ASP A 135 -13.01 -9.83 4.87
C ASP A 135 -14.28 -10.70 4.98
N LEU A 136 -14.93 -10.94 3.86
CA LEU A 136 -16.04 -11.88 3.74
C LEU A 136 -15.56 -13.30 3.35
N VAL A 137 -14.37 -13.41 2.78
CA VAL A 137 -13.80 -14.65 2.23
C VAL A 137 -12.86 -15.29 3.25
N GLN A 138 -13.25 -16.45 3.77
CA GLN A 138 -12.52 -17.14 4.83
C GLN A 138 -11.10 -17.52 4.42
N GLU A 139 -10.92 -17.98 3.19
CA GLU A 139 -9.61 -18.42 2.67
C GLU A 139 -8.57 -17.27 2.66
N ARG A 140 -9.01 -16.04 2.42
CA ARG A 140 -8.14 -14.86 2.50
C ARG A 140 -7.74 -14.55 3.94
N LEU A 141 -8.66 -14.71 4.88
CA LEU A 141 -8.38 -14.53 6.30
C LEU A 141 -7.47 -15.61 6.85
N ASP A 142 -7.64 -16.85 6.41
CA ASP A 142 -6.75 -17.97 6.77
C ASP A 142 -5.34 -17.74 6.22
N PHE A 143 -5.24 -17.22 4.99
CA PHE A 143 -3.96 -16.81 4.41
C PHE A 143 -3.33 -15.65 5.20
N ALA A 144 -4.11 -14.63 5.59
CA ALA A 144 -3.64 -13.54 6.43
C ALA A 144 -3.04 -14.05 7.76
N LYS A 145 -3.71 -15.00 8.41
CA LYS A 145 -3.19 -15.67 9.61
C LYS A 145 -1.88 -16.39 9.35
N SER A 146 -1.74 -17.08 8.22
CA SER A 146 -0.49 -17.75 7.85
C SER A 146 0.68 -16.79 7.65
N LEU A 147 0.40 -15.51 7.31
CA LEU A 147 1.38 -14.43 7.23
C LEU A 147 1.67 -13.76 8.58
N GLY A 148 1.03 -14.21 9.67
CA GLY A 148 1.24 -13.68 11.02
C GLY A 148 0.35 -12.49 11.38
N ILE A 149 -0.73 -12.21 10.65
CA ILE A 149 -1.69 -11.19 11.07
C ILE A 149 -2.38 -11.62 12.36
N GLU A 150 -2.33 -10.76 13.38
CA GLU A 150 -2.72 -11.09 14.74
C GLU A 150 -4.22 -11.39 14.87
N TYR A 151 -5.06 -10.51 14.32
CA TYR A 151 -6.51 -10.63 14.39
C TYR A 151 -7.13 -10.67 13.00
N VAL A 152 -8.09 -11.57 12.79
CA VAL A 152 -8.91 -11.62 11.57
C VAL A 152 -10.37 -11.76 11.93
N ILE A 153 -11.25 -11.10 11.17
CA ILE A 153 -12.69 -11.09 11.38
C ILE A 153 -13.38 -11.42 10.06
N ASN A 154 -14.22 -12.47 10.05
CA ASN A 154 -15.10 -12.75 8.92
C ASN A 154 -16.40 -11.98 9.08
N SER A 155 -16.53 -10.82 8.44
CA SER A 155 -17.69 -9.94 8.54
C SER A 155 -18.99 -10.55 7.97
N GLY A 156 -18.92 -11.68 7.29
CA GLY A 156 -20.09 -12.46 6.86
C GLY A 156 -20.59 -13.46 7.91
N LYS A 157 -19.80 -13.73 8.96
CA LYS A 157 -20.10 -14.75 9.97
C LYS A 157 -20.26 -14.18 11.40
N GLU A 158 -19.68 -13.03 11.67
CA GLU A 158 -19.69 -12.37 12.98
C GLU A 158 -19.87 -10.86 12.81
N ASP A 159 -20.36 -10.20 13.86
CA ASP A 159 -20.50 -8.74 13.88
C ASP A 159 -19.12 -8.10 14.08
N PRO A 160 -18.58 -7.36 13.08
CA PRO A 160 -17.26 -6.79 13.18
C PRO A 160 -17.16 -5.68 14.26
N VAL A 161 -18.24 -4.96 14.56
CA VAL A 161 -18.26 -3.92 15.60
C VAL A 161 -18.06 -4.55 16.98
N GLU A 162 -18.87 -5.56 17.32
CA GLU A 162 -18.76 -6.26 18.59
C GLU A 162 -17.39 -6.97 18.70
N ARG A 163 -16.91 -7.57 17.61
CA ARG A 163 -15.63 -8.25 17.62
C ARG A 163 -14.43 -7.30 17.81
N ILE A 164 -14.43 -6.14 17.15
CA ILE A 164 -13.40 -5.12 17.37
C ILE A 164 -13.45 -4.59 18.79
N LYS A 165 -14.66 -4.35 19.32
CA LYS A 165 -14.85 -3.91 20.70
C LYS A 165 -14.27 -4.91 21.71
N GLU A 166 -14.47 -6.20 21.50
CA GLU A 166 -13.85 -7.26 22.32
C GLU A 166 -12.32 -7.23 22.25
N ILE A 167 -11.74 -7.18 21.02
CA ILE A 167 -10.30 -7.18 20.80
C ILE A 167 -9.64 -5.97 21.43
N THR A 168 -10.29 -4.80 21.37
CA THR A 168 -9.72 -3.52 21.82
C THR A 168 -10.11 -3.17 23.26
N GLY A 169 -10.80 -4.05 23.97
CA GLY A 169 -11.29 -3.76 25.33
C GLY A 169 -12.31 -2.61 25.39
N GLY A 170 -13.02 -2.35 24.29
CA GLY A 170 -14.04 -1.32 24.17
C GLY A 170 -13.57 0.01 23.55
N GLU A 171 -12.29 0.17 23.27
CA GLU A 171 -11.72 1.42 22.73
C GLU A 171 -12.01 1.62 21.23
N MET A 172 -12.31 0.55 20.49
CA MET A 172 -12.45 0.51 19.04
C MET A 172 -11.10 0.73 18.32
N ALA A 173 -11.09 0.76 16.96
CA ALA A 173 -9.87 0.89 16.18
C ALA A 173 -9.39 2.34 16.12
N HIS A 174 -8.13 2.59 16.45
CA HIS A 174 -7.53 3.93 16.40
C HIS A 174 -7.35 4.43 14.97
N GLN A 175 -7.09 3.50 14.04
CA GLN A 175 -7.13 3.76 12.60
C GLN A 175 -7.99 2.70 11.92
N VAL A 176 -8.84 3.13 10.97
CA VAL A 176 -9.53 2.23 10.04
C VAL A 176 -9.04 2.52 8.64
N MET A 177 -8.58 1.49 7.93
CA MET A 177 -8.16 1.58 6.54
C MET A 177 -9.10 0.76 5.66
N GLU A 178 -9.72 1.39 4.66
CA GLU A 178 -10.63 0.74 3.73
C GLU A 178 -9.86 0.36 2.46
N CYS A 179 -9.80 -0.93 2.15
CA CYS A 179 -9.05 -1.49 1.03
C CYS A 179 -9.92 -2.34 0.09
N SER A 180 -11.24 -2.41 0.31
CA SER A 180 -12.13 -3.23 -0.50
C SER A 180 -12.80 -2.48 -1.65
N GLY A 181 -12.94 -1.15 -1.52
CA GLY A 181 -13.68 -0.29 -2.45
C GLY A 181 -15.21 -0.50 -2.43
N ALA A 182 -15.73 -1.29 -1.49
CA ALA A 182 -17.15 -1.60 -1.44
C ALA A 182 -17.93 -0.54 -0.65
N ASN A 183 -18.99 0.02 -1.22
CA ASN A 183 -19.81 1.04 -0.55
C ASN A 183 -20.29 0.66 0.86
N PRO A 184 -20.73 -0.58 1.16
CA PRO A 184 -21.09 -0.97 2.52
C PRO A 184 -19.88 -0.91 3.49
N ALA A 185 -18.70 -1.33 3.04
CA ALA A 185 -17.48 -1.32 3.83
C ALA A 185 -17.03 0.11 4.15
N ILE A 186 -17.12 1.03 3.18
CA ILE A 186 -16.83 2.46 3.38
C ILE A 186 -17.73 3.04 4.49
N ARG A 187 -19.02 2.71 4.49
CA ARG A 187 -19.94 3.17 5.55
C ARG A 187 -19.61 2.57 6.90
N GLN A 188 -19.24 1.31 6.93
CA GLN A 188 -18.89 0.59 8.15
C GLN A 188 -17.66 1.16 8.86
N THR A 189 -16.76 1.87 8.15
CA THR A 189 -15.56 2.47 8.76
C THR A 189 -15.91 3.38 9.95
N PHE A 190 -17.06 4.08 9.89
CA PHE A 190 -17.51 4.97 10.96
C PHE A 190 -17.97 4.24 12.23
N ASP A 191 -18.39 2.99 12.10
CA ASP A 191 -18.82 2.16 13.23
C ASP A 191 -17.64 1.43 13.91
N LEU A 192 -16.51 1.30 13.18
CA LEU A 192 -15.32 0.58 13.64
C LEU A 192 -14.26 1.49 14.26
N VAL A 193 -14.30 2.79 13.94
CA VAL A 193 -13.29 3.75 14.39
C VAL A 193 -13.57 4.22 15.83
N SER A 194 -12.51 4.36 16.62
CA SER A 194 -12.58 4.94 17.98
C SER A 194 -12.91 6.43 17.95
N ASN A 195 -13.36 6.97 19.09
CA ASN A 195 -13.43 8.42 19.28
C ASN A 195 -12.04 9.03 19.09
N ALA A 196 -11.94 10.12 18.32
CA ALA A 196 -10.69 10.74 17.87
C ALA A 196 -9.81 9.84 16.98
N GLY A 197 -10.32 8.71 16.50
CA GLY A 197 -9.64 7.84 15.55
C GLY A 197 -9.58 8.43 14.14
N ARG A 198 -8.92 7.73 13.24
CA ARG A 198 -8.64 8.18 11.86
C ARG A 198 -9.17 7.14 10.87
N ILE A 199 -9.71 7.63 9.75
CA ILE A 199 -10.14 6.78 8.63
C ILE A 199 -9.30 7.13 7.41
N THR A 200 -8.77 6.12 6.74
CA THR A 200 -8.06 6.22 5.46
C THR A 200 -8.83 5.44 4.41
N LEU A 201 -9.15 6.10 3.29
CA LEU A 201 -9.88 5.54 2.16
C LEU A 201 -8.97 5.42 0.94
#